data_7af942c72d0be41dad9ce082ee7f406b
#
_entry.id   7af942c72d0be41dad9ce082ee7f406b
#
_cell.length_a   1.000
_cell.length_b   1.000
_cell.length_c   1.000
_cell.angle_alpha   90.00
_cell.angle_beta   90.00
_cell.angle_gamma   90.00
#
_symmetry.space_group_name_H-M   'P 1'
#
loop_
_entity.id
_entity.type
_entity.pdbx_description
1 polymer ?
#
loop_
_entity_poly.entity_id
_entity_poly.type
_entity_poly.pdbx_seq_one_letter_code
_entity_poly.pdbx_strand_id
1 'polypeptide(L)'
;MIYEFGQRLRAALADTGSGVALVCWGLPAGMPVDAEAMTGAVAAMGPWEAMPARDPGMPRILSGVCGGVTTGEPLVLGLTGGSAPAPEGLLPFRPSENDLGLWAKWGGGVRRPDACRTMALLAALGGICRAALAGLGIVMGTHIAQCGDVRDAELPECDVDELRAQLSGLEGRVLPMTDSEGAEELRALLEEAHEGGDTLGGTLETAVVCLPAGLGRPDACGVEASLARNLFALPGVKGVEFGMGFGFAYLCGSEANDQLVAEEGSIGTKSNLSGGADGGLTNGMPLIFRTVFRPAPAVAATQQTVDPVTLEERALTAEGPYDTAAFCRARGAVEGVTAAVLLDLLLERRADRWPCGRGDGEAR
;
A
#
# COMPACT_ATOMS: atom_id res chain seq x y z
N MET A 1 -6.98 14.28 -4.58
CA MET A 1 -6.15 13.17 -5.11
C MET A 1 -7.10 12.11 -5.61
N ILE A 2 -6.82 11.49 -6.77
CA ILE A 2 -7.71 10.47 -7.36
C ILE A 2 -6.90 9.19 -7.53
N TYR A 3 -7.50 8.06 -7.09
CA TYR A 3 -7.00 6.70 -7.30
C TYR A 3 -7.93 5.99 -8.27
N GLU A 4 -7.37 5.34 -9.25
CA GLU A 4 -8.08 4.47 -10.19
C GLU A 4 -7.54 3.05 -9.99
N PHE A 5 -8.23 2.26 -9.17
CA PHE A 5 -7.77 0.91 -8.82
C PHE A 5 -7.82 -0.03 -10.03
N GLY A 6 -8.83 0.11 -10.87
CA GLY A 6 -8.99 -0.59 -12.13
C GLY A 6 -10.04 0.09 -13.00
N GLN A 7 -10.92 -0.68 -13.61
CA GLN A 7 -11.96 -0.17 -14.51
C GLN A 7 -13.21 0.31 -13.75
N ARG A 8 -13.50 -0.24 -12.58
CA ARG A 8 -14.73 -0.03 -11.83
C ARG A 8 -14.50 0.79 -10.56
N LEU A 9 -13.53 0.39 -9.74
CA LEU A 9 -13.26 1.04 -8.46
C LEU A 9 -12.37 2.26 -8.64
N ARG A 10 -12.88 3.40 -8.15
CA ARG A 10 -12.15 4.66 -8.11
C ARG A 10 -12.36 5.30 -6.76
N ALA A 11 -11.34 5.98 -6.26
CA ALA A 11 -11.49 6.77 -5.06
C ALA A 11 -10.95 8.18 -5.25
N ALA A 12 -11.58 9.14 -4.61
CA ALA A 12 -11.09 10.50 -4.49
C ALA A 12 -10.91 10.87 -3.03
N LEU A 13 -9.77 11.49 -2.72
CA LEU A 13 -9.51 12.10 -1.41
C LEU A 13 -9.66 13.60 -1.52
N ALA A 14 -10.41 14.17 -0.58
CA ALA A 14 -10.63 15.60 -0.46
C ALA A 14 -10.33 16.05 0.98
N ASP A 15 -9.54 17.13 1.10
CA ASP A 15 -9.42 17.87 2.34
C ASP A 15 -10.62 18.81 2.45
N THR A 16 -11.39 18.66 3.52
CA THR A 16 -12.63 19.43 3.76
C THR A 16 -12.40 20.67 4.63
N GLY A 17 -11.14 20.93 5.03
CA GLY A 17 -10.82 21.99 5.98
C GLY A 17 -11.06 21.60 7.45
N SER A 18 -12.07 20.79 7.74
CA SER A 18 -12.37 20.22 9.06
C SER A 18 -11.92 18.76 9.21
N GLY A 19 -11.43 18.16 8.14
CA GLY A 19 -10.97 16.78 8.07
C GLY A 19 -10.59 16.37 6.67
N VAL A 20 -10.36 15.08 6.48
CA VAL A 20 -10.12 14.47 5.16
C VAL A 20 -11.20 13.43 4.91
N ALA A 21 -11.73 13.39 3.71
CA ALA A 21 -12.68 12.37 3.27
C ALA A 21 -12.16 11.61 2.06
N LEU A 22 -12.47 10.32 2.02
CA LEU A 22 -12.30 9.45 0.86
C LEU A 22 -13.69 9.07 0.36
N VAL A 23 -13.91 9.23 -0.93
CA VAL A 23 -15.12 8.79 -1.62
C VAL A 23 -14.73 7.71 -2.59
N CYS A 24 -15.28 6.51 -2.45
CA CYS A 24 -15.01 5.36 -3.31
C CYS A 24 -16.25 4.97 -4.11
N TRP A 25 -16.14 4.87 -5.42
CA TRP A 25 -17.19 4.44 -6.35
C TRP A 25 -16.90 3.06 -6.89
N GLY A 26 -17.94 2.37 -7.34
CA GLY A 26 -17.87 1.12 -8.08
C GLY A 26 -17.96 -0.13 -7.21
N LEU A 27 -18.05 -0.01 -5.90
CA LEU A 27 -18.32 -1.15 -5.02
C LEU A 27 -19.72 -1.73 -5.33
N PRO A 28 -19.84 -3.07 -5.43
CA PRO A 28 -21.14 -3.70 -5.69
C PRO A 28 -22.07 -3.56 -4.49
N ALA A 29 -23.37 -3.53 -4.71
CA ALA A 29 -24.34 -3.62 -3.62
C ALA A 29 -24.28 -5.00 -2.96
N GLY A 30 -24.48 -5.04 -1.63
CA GLY A 30 -24.55 -6.28 -0.87
C GLY A 30 -23.18 -6.86 -0.46
N MET A 31 -22.06 -6.18 -0.73
CA MET A 31 -20.75 -6.61 -0.25
C MET A 31 -20.66 -6.40 1.26
N PRO A 32 -20.26 -7.41 2.05
CA PRO A 32 -20.08 -7.27 3.50
C PRO A 32 -19.06 -6.17 3.84
N VAL A 33 -19.35 -5.38 4.85
CA VAL A 33 -18.44 -4.34 5.36
C VAL A 33 -18.08 -4.69 6.80
N ASP A 34 -16.82 -5.06 6.99
CA ASP A 34 -16.26 -5.32 8.30
C ASP A 34 -15.66 -4.02 8.88
N ALA A 35 -16.35 -3.45 9.86
CA ALA A 35 -15.90 -2.22 10.49
C ALA A 35 -14.70 -2.44 11.43
N GLU A 36 -14.55 -3.63 11.99
CA GLU A 36 -13.39 -3.98 12.85
C GLU A 36 -12.15 -4.14 11.98
N ALA A 37 -12.25 -4.82 10.84
CA ALA A 37 -11.15 -4.91 9.88
C ALA A 37 -10.75 -3.51 9.36
N MET A 38 -11.72 -2.62 9.10
CA MET A 38 -11.45 -1.23 8.70
C MET A 38 -10.65 -0.48 9.77
N THR A 39 -11.08 -0.52 11.02
CA THR A 39 -10.42 0.21 12.10
C THR A 39 -9.11 -0.43 12.50
N GLY A 40 -9.02 -1.76 12.48
CA GLY A 40 -7.81 -2.54 12.75
C GLY A 40 -6.68 -2.21 11.77
N ALA A 41 -7.00 -2.06 10.47
CA ALA A 41 -6.03 -1.67 9.45
C ALA A 41 -5.40 -0.29 9.72
N VAL A 42 -6.18 0.66 10.27
CA VAL A 42 -5.67 1.98 10.65
C VAL A 42 -4.92 1.93 11.98
N ALA A 43 -5.42 1.17 12.96
CA ALA A 43 -4.74 1.01 14.25
C ALA A 43 -3.35 0.38 14.10
N ALA A 44 -3.17 -0.51 13.14
CA ALA A 44 -1.87 -1.12 12.82
C ALA A 44 -0.82 -0.12 12.31
N MET A 45 -1.23 1.09 11.90
CA MET A 45 -0.30 2.14 11.49
C MET A 45 0.36 2.87 12.67
N GLY A 46 -0.05 2.62 13.91
CA GLY A 46 0.44 3.32 15.09
C GLY A 46 -0.29 4.64 15.38
N PRO A 47 0.17 5.46 16.31
CA PRO A 47 1.55 5.60 16.81
C PRO A 47 1.98 4.43 17.70
N TRP A 48 3.27 4.12 17.70
CA TRP A 48 3.87 3.12 18.56
C TRP A 48 4.62 3.81 19.70
N GLU A 49 4.64 3.22 20.88
CA GLU A 49 5.17 3.84 22.11
C GLU A 49 6.65 4.27 21.97
N ALA A 50 7.45 3.45 21.26
CA ALA A 50 8.86 3.74 21.02
C ALA A 50 9.14 4.72 19.87
N MET A 51 8.17 4.96 19.00
CA MET A 51 8.34 5.79 17.80
C MET A 51 7.12 6.70 17.63
N PRO A 52 7.11 7.86 18.30
CA PRO A 52 6.01 8.79 18.21
C PRO A 52 5.81 9.26 16.76
N ALA A 53 4.59 9.26 16.33
CA ALA A 53 4.17 9.76 15.05
C ALA A 53 2.85 10.50 15.19
N ARG A 54 2.48 11.19 14.15
CA ARG A 54 1.19 11.84 14.09
C ARG A 54 0.06 10.81 14.07
N ASP A 55 -0.88 10.90 15.01
CA ASP A 55 -2.09 10.11 15.00
C ASP A 55 -2.97 10.54 13.82
N PRO A 56 -3.29 9.64 12.86
CA PRO A 56 -4.20 9.96 11.76
C PRO A 56 -5.64 10.16 12.21
N GLY A 57 -6.01 9.67 13.40
CA GLY A 57 -7.39 9.53 13.87
C GLY A 57 -8.08 8.29 13.33
N MET A 58 -9.26 7.96 13.90
CA MET A 58 -10.04 6.80 13.47
C MET A 58 -11.05 7.18 12.39
N PRO A 59 -11.11 6.43 11.27
CA PRO A 59 -12.05 6.67 10.18
C PRO A 59 -13.48 6.30 10.59
N ARG A 60 -14.44 7.02 10.00
CA ARG A 60 -15.86 6.73 10.13
C ARG A 60 -16.47 6.54 8.76
N ILE A 61 -17.41 5.60 8.65
CA ILE A 61 -18.26 5.44 7.48
C ILE A 61 -19.34 6.52 7.53
N LEU A 62 -19.39 7.38 6.53
CA LEU A 62 -20.33 8.49 6.44
C LEU A 62 -21.48 8.17 5.50
N SER A 63 -21.28 7.33 4.46
CA SER A 63 -22.29 6.92 3.48
C SER A 63 -21.88 5.63 2.76
N GLY A 64 -22.82 5.03 2.04
CA GLY A 64 -22.59 3.88 1.16
C GLY A 64 -22.74 2.52 1.85
N VAL A 65 -23.14 2.48 3.13
CA VAL A 65 -23.35 1.24 3.90
C VAL A 65 -24.70 1.27 4.60
N CYS A 66 -25.43 0.17 4.54
CA CYS A 66 -26.68 -0.04 5.26
C CYS A 66 -26.75 -1.49 5.75
N GLY A 67 -27.05 -1.70 7.03
CA GLY A 67 -27.19 -3.03 7.61
C GLY A 67 -25.90 -3.89 7.51
N GLY A 68 -24.73 -3.27 7.54
CA GLY A 68 -23.43 -3.98 7.45
C GLY A 68 -23.01 -4.40 6.04
N VAL A 69 -23.70 -3.93 5.01
CA VAL A 69 -23.34 -4.19 3.60
C VAL A 69 -23.32 -2.91 2.78
N THR A 70 -22.57 -2.91 1.69
CA THR A 70 -22.55 -1.80 0.73
C THR A 70 -23.90 -1.65 0.03
N THR A 71 -24.29 -0.41 -0.28
CA THR A 71 -25.56 -0.10 -0.97
C THR A 71 -25.44 -0.06 -2.49
N GLY A 72 -24.21 -0.05 -3.03
CA GLY A 72 -23.93 0.26 -4.44
C GLY A 72 -23.78 1.76 -4.72
N GLU A 73 -24.14 2.62 -3.76
CA GLU A 73 -23.82 4.05 -3.79
C GLU A 73 -22.36 4.27 -3.37
N PRO A 74 -21.80 5.47 -3.60
CA PRO A 74 -20.43 5.76 -3.18
C PRO A 74 -20.22 5.53 -1.68
N LEU A 75 -19.20 4.74 -1.33
CA LEU A 75 -18.72 4.60 0.04
C LEU A 75 -17.95 5.87 0.42
N VAL A 76 -18.34 6.51 1.51
CA VAL A 76 -17.66 7.69 2.01
C VAL A 76 -17.07 7.40 3.38
N LEU A 77 -15.74 7.51 3.47
CA LEU A 77 -14.98 7.42 4.71
C LEU A 77 -14.48 8.81 5.10
N GLY A 78 -14.57 9.16 6.37
CA GLY A 78 -14.14 10.46 6.88
C GLY A 78 -13.23 10.33 8.09
N LEU A 79 -12.21 11.19 8.16
CA LEU A 79 -11.39 11.44 9.33
C LEU A 79 -11.69 12.85 9.83
N THR A 80 -12.15 12.96 11.07
CA THR A 80 -12.39 14.24 11.73
C THR A 80 -11.11 14.78 12.38
N GLY A 81 -11.04 16.11 12.50
CA GLY A 81 -9.90 16.81 13.06
C GLY A 81 -9.20 17.63 11.98
N GLY A 82 -8.96 18.91 12.26
CA GLY A 82 -8.35 19.83 11.30
C GLY A 82 -6.92 19.43 10.95
N SER A 83 -6.56 19.55 9.69
CA SER A 83 -5.16 19.76 9.34
C SER A 83 -4.71 21.04 10.05
N ALA A 84 -3.49 21.07 10.55
CA ALA A 84 -2.93 22.34 11.04
C ALA A 84 -3.16 23.42 9.97
N PRO A 85 -3.58 24.63 10.35
CA PRO A 85 -3.74 25.70 9.40
C PRO A 85 -2.44 25.82 8.60
N ALA A 86 -2.55 26.05 7.30
CA ALA A 86 -1.37 26.35 6.50
C ALA A 86 -0.69 27.58 7.15
N PRO A 87 0.63 27.55 7.38
CA PRO A 87 1.32 28.71 7.90
C PRO A 87 1.04 29.91 7.01
N GLU A 88 0.74 31.04 7.61
CA GLU A 88 0.59 32.29 6.88
C GLU A 88 1.95 32.67 6.29
N GLY A 89 1.99 32.85 4.96
CA GLY A 89 3.17 33.26 4.22
C GLY A 89 3.84 32.12 3.43
N LEU A 90 4.76 32.52 2.57
CA LEU A 90 5.61 31.60 1.81
C LEU A 90 6.76 31.15 2.72
N LEU A 91 6.73 29.91 3.13
CA LEU A 91 7.86 29.30 3.84
C LEU A 91 8.97 28.92 2.86
N PRO A 92 10.23 28.85 3.33
CA PRO A 92 11.30 28.26 2.54
C PRO A 92 10.91 26.85 2.09
N PHE A 93 11.36 26.46 0.89
CA PHE A 93 11.09 25.11 0.41
C PHE A 93 11.72 24.07 1.32
N ARG A 94 10.99 23.03 1.65
CA ARG A 94 11.56 21.92 2.39
C ARG A 94 12.29 21.00 1.41
N PRO A 95 13.55 20.68 1.68
CA PRO A 95 14.31 19.76 0.84
C PRO A 95 13.58 18.44 0.66
N SER A 96 13.59 17.93 -0.57
CA SER A 96 12.97 16.65 -0.92
C SER A 96 11.47 16.51 -0.71
N GLU A 97 10.78 17.57 -0.30
CA GLU A 97 9.33 17.66 -0.34
C GLU A 97 8.84 18.13 -1.71
N ASN A 98 7.53 18.12 -1.92
CA ASN A 98 6.95 18.56 -3.19
C ASN A 98 6.74 20.09 -3.29
N ASP A 99 7.30 20.87 -2.38
CA ASP A 99 7.09 22.31 -2.25
C ASP A 99 7.45 23.08 -3.52
N LEU A 100 8.66 22.85 -4.02
CA LEU A 100 9.15 23.48 -5.26
C LEU A 100 8.23 23.12 -6.45
N GLY A 101 7.87 21.85 -6.57
CA GLY A 101 7.00 21.37 -7.67
C GLY A 101 5.59 21.97 -7.60
N LEU A 102 5.02 22.04 -6.40
CA LEU A 102 3.70 22.65 -6.18
C LEU A 102 3.73 24.15 -6.45
N TRP A 103 4.77 24.82 -5.98
CA TRP A 103 4.95 26.25 -6.22
C TRP A 103 5.12 26.57 -7.72
N ALA A 104 5.96 25.81 -8.41
CA ALA A 104 6.18 25.98 -9.84
C ALA A 104 4.90 25.71 -10.65
N LYS A 105 4.07 24.75 -10.22
CA LYS A 105 2.83 24.38 -10.93
C LYS A 105 1.68 25.36 -10.69
N TRP A 106 1.54 25.86 -9.44
CA TRP A 106 0.37 26.62 -9.02
C TRP A 106 0.65 27.99 -8.39
N GLY A 107 1.90 28.43 -8.35
CA GLY A 107 2.28 29.80 -7.98
C GLY A 107 2.24 30.10 -6.48
N GLY A 108 2.28 29.11 -5.62
CA GLY A 108 2.25 29.28 -4.17
C GLY A 108 0.83 29.17 -3.56
N GLY A 109 0.76 29.21 -2.23
CA GLY A 109 -0.53 29.10 -1.50
C GLY A 109 -1.16 27.71 -1.53
N VAL A 110 -0.45 26.69 -2.00
CA VAL A 110 -0.97 25.33 -2.13
C VAL A 110 -0.91 24.60 -0.79
N ARG A 111 -2.07 24.14 -0.35
CA ARG A 111 -2.17 23.30 0.83
C ARG A 111 -1.61 21.91 0.54
N ARG A 112 -0.72 21.44 1.41
CA ARG A 112 -0.15 20.10 1.28
C ARG A 112 -1.17 19.06 1.69
N PRO A 113 -1.35 17.98 0.90
CA PRO A 113 -2.10 16.83 1.36
C PRO A 113 -1.46 16.25 2.63
N ASP A 114 -2.27 15.90 3.60
CA ASP A 114 -1.80 15.20 4.79
C ASP A 114 -1.52 13.73 4.42
N ALA A 115 -0.23 13.38 4.29
CA ALA A 115 0.19 12.04 3.87
C ALA A 115 -0.28 10.96 4.85
N CYS A 116 -0.18 11.21 6.16
CA CYS A 116 -0.59 10.26 7.19
C CYS A 116 -2.09 9.95 7.10
N ARG A 117 -2.93 10.97 6.98
CA ARG A 117 -4.39 10.81 6.84
C ARG A 117 -4.80 10.20 5.50
N THR A 118 -4.08 10.52 4.44
CA THR A 118 -4.27 9.88 3.13
C THR A 118 -4.03 8.39 3.23
N MET A 119 -2.91 7.97 3.82
CA MET A 119 -2.59 6.56 4.03
C MET A 119 -3.61 5.87 4.94
N ALA A 120 -4.05 6.54 6.01
CA ALA A 120 -5.06 5.98 6.92
C ALA A 120 -6.40 5.72 6.25
N LEU A 121 -6.86 6.61 5.38
CA LEU A 121 -8.11 6.40 4.63
C LEU A 121 -7.97 5.29 3.57
N LEU A 122 -6.80 5.14 2.96
CA LEU A 122 -6.52 4.03 2.05
C LEU A 122 -6.42 2.71 2.81
N ALA A 123 -5.80 2.69 3.99
CA ALA A 123 -5.78 1.52 4.87
C ALA A 123 -7.19 1.13 5.32
N ALA A 124 -8.04 2.12 5.66
CA ALA A 124 -9.43 1.89 6.03
C ALA A 124 -10.26 1.28 4.89
N LEU A 125 -10.15 1.83 3.68
CA LEU A 125 -10.77 1.23 2.48
C LEU A 125 -10.24 -0.18 2.26
N GLY A 126 -8.92 -0.36 2.44
CA GLY A 126 -8.25 -1.64 2.32
C GLY A 126 -8.73 -2.68 3.31
N GLY A 127 -8.96 -2.32 4.56
CA GLY A 127 -9.52 -3.23 5.55
C GLY A 127 -10.88 -3.80 5.12
N ILE A 128 -11.74 -2.95 4.56
CA ILE A 128 -13.04 -3.37 3.99
C ILE A 128 -12.83 -4.31 2.79
N CYS A 129 -11.97 -3.93 1.83
CA CYS A 129 -11.70 -4.73 0.64
C CYS A 129 -11.03 -6.07 0.99
N ARG A 130 -10.05 -6.05 1.91
CA ARG A 130 -9.34 -7.25 2.38
C ARG A 130 -10.28 -8.24 3.05
N ALA A 131 -11.19 -7.78 3.91
CA ALA A 131 -12.20 -8.63 4.53
C ALA A 131 -13.12 -9.29 3.49
N ALA A 132 -13.52 -8.54 2.46
CA ALA A 132 -14.31 -9.10 1.35
C ALA A 132 -13.53 -10.15 0.55
N LEU A 133 -12.24 -9.93 0.29
CA LEU A 133 -11.36 -10.90 -0.38
C LEU A 133 -11.12 -12.14 0.48
N ALA A 134 -10.94 -11.98 1.79
CA ALA A 134 -10.80 -13.10 2.73
C ALA A 134 -12.04 -13.99 2.74
N GLY A 135 -13.24 -13.41 2.61
CA GLY A 135 -14.50 -14.15 2.43
C GLY A 135 -14.54 -14.98 1.14
N LEU A 136 -13.66 -14.74 0.18
CA LEU A 136 -13.46 -15.52 -1.04
C LEU A 136 -12.25 -16.47 -0.94
N GLY A 137 -11.62 -16.58 0.23
CA GLY A 137 -10.46 -17.43 0.48
C GLY A 137 -9.11 -16.81 0.08
N ILE A 138 -9.09 -15.56 -0.39
CA ILE A 138 -7.86 -14.85 -0.77
C ILE A 138 -7.25 -14.22 0.49
N VAL A 139 -5.98 -14.55 0.76
CA VAL A 139 -5.24 -14.05 1.92
C VAL A 139 -4.07 -13.21 1.45
N MET A 140 -3.81 -12.10 2.13
CA MET A 140 -2.66 -11.23 1.85
C MET A 140 -2.03 -10.74 3.13
N GLY A 141 -0.76 -10.41 3.04
CA GLY A 141 -0.02 -9.76 4.10
C GLY A 141 1.25 -9.11 3.57
N THR A 142 1.81 -8.24 4.39
CA THR A 142 3.01 -7.47 4.04
C THR A 142 3.99 -7.54 5.20
N HIS A 143 5.25 -7.84 4.91
CA HIS A 143 6.34 -7.77 5.87
C HIS A 143 7.37 -6.72 5.49
N ILE A 144 8.27 -6.40 6.43
CA ILE A 144 9.40 -5.52 6.21
C ILE A 144 10.55 -6.39 5.68
N ALA A 145 10.75 -6.37 4.36
CA ALA A 145 11.80 -7.17 3.74
C ALA A 145 13.21 -6.60 3.98
N GLN A 146 13.33 -5.26 4.07
CA GLN A 146 14.64 -4.62 4.30
C GLN A 146 14.50 -3.20 4.87
N CYS A 147 15.41 -2.86 5.81
CA CYS A 147 15.64 -1.48 6.25
C CYS A 147 17.15 -1.32 6.56
N GLY A 148 17.85 -0.46 5.83
CA GLY A 148 19.31 -0.39 5.89
C GLY A 148 19.93 -1.74 5.53
N ASP A 149 20.79 -2.24 6.41
CA ASP A 149 21.43 -3.55 6.27
C ASP A 149 20.62 -4.70 6.90
N VAL A 150 19.58 -4.40 7.67
CA VAL A 150 18.69 -5.39 8.28
C VAL A 150 17.74 -5.95 7.22
N ARG A 151 17.68 -7.27 7.11
CA ARG A 151 16.83 -8.00 6.18
C ARG A 151 16.02 -9.05 6.92
N ASP A 152 14.79 -9.26 6.48
CA ASP A 152 13.96 -10.39 6.90
C ASP A 152 14.28 -11.65 6.08
N ALA A 153 13.81 -12.79 6.53
CA ALA A 153 13.82 -14.02 5.75
C ALA A 153 12.93 -13.85 4.50
N GLU A 154 13.37 -14.48 3.41
CA GLU A 154 12.58 -14.51 2.17
C GLU A 154 11.30 -15.31 2.37
N LEU A 155 10.21 -14.85 1.75
CA LEU A 155 8.93 -15.57 1.78
C LEU A 155 9.01 -16.83 0.91
N PRO A 156 8.32 -17.94 1.29
CA PRO A 156 8.24 -19.15 0.47
C PRO A 156 7.39 -18.89 -0.78
N GLU A 157 8.04 -18.73 -1.92
CA GLU A 157 7.39 -18.26 -3.16
C GLU A 157 6.41 -19.28 -3.77
N CYS A 158 6.60 -20.59 -3.51
CA CYS A 158 5.81 -21.66 -4.12
C CYS A 158 4.94 -22.44 -3.12
N ASP A 159 5.27 -22.45 -1.83
CA ASP A 159 4.49 -23.15 -0.82
C ASP A 159 3.37 -22.25 -0.28
N VAL A 160 2.16 -22.44 -0.82
CA VAL A 160 0.98 -21.63 -0.48
C VAL A 160 0.56 -21.80 0.97
N ASP A 161 0.68 -23.01 1.55
CA ASP A 161 0.23 -23.27 2.93
C ASP A 161 1.22 -22.69 3.93
N GLU A 162 2.53 -22.83 3.68
CA GLU A 162 3.56 -22.20 4.50
C GLU A 162 3.48 -20.69 4.39
N LEU A 163 3.36 -20.13 3.19
CA LEU A 163 3.20 -18.70 2.97
C LEU A 163 1.97 -18.16 3.70
N ARG A 164 0.83 -18.83 3.60
CA ARG A 164 -0.39 -18.45 4.32
C ARG A 164 -0.19 -18.42 5.83
N ALA A 165 0.50 -19.42 6.38
CA ALA A 165 0.80 -19.48 7.81
C ALA A 165 1.71 -18.33 8.24
N GLN A 166 2.75 -18.02 7.46
CA GLN A 166 3.64 -16.89 7.71
C GLN A 166 2.89 -15.55 7.65
N LEU A 167 2.09 -15.31 6.61
CA LEU A 167 1.30 -14.08 6.47
C LEU A 167 0.33 -13.88 7.66
N SER A 168 -0.31 -14.96 8.12
CA SER A 168 -1.18 -14.91 9.30
C SER A 168 -0.40 -14.59 10.58
N GLY A 169 0.85 -15.03 10.69
CA GLY A 169 1.73 -14.73 11.81
C GLY A 169 2.21 -13.27 11.86
N LEU A 170 2.06 -12.51 10.78
CA LEU A 170 2.43 -11.09 10.72
C LEU A 170 1.31 -10.16 11.23
N GLU A 171 0.08 -10.68 11.37
CA GLU A 171 -1.05 -9.87 11.84
C GLU A 171 -0.82 -9.35 13.27
N GLY A 172 -1.11 -8.07 13.48
CA GLY A 172 -0.94 -7.41 14.78
C GLY A 172 0.51 -7.10 15.20
N ARG A 173 1.52 -7.52 14.43
CA ARG A 173 2.91 -7.14 14.72
C ARG A 173 3.16 -5.69 14.39
N VAL A 174 3.84 -4.99 15.30
CA VAL A 174 4.28 -3.58 15.10
C VAL A 174 5.37 -3.53 14.03
N LEU A 175 6.38 -4.39 14.14
CA LEU A 175 7.40 -4.60 13.12
C LEU A 175 7.14 -5.98 12.49
N PRO A 176 6.45 -6.03 11.36
CA PRO A 176 6.06 -7.30 10.74
C PRO A 176 7.25 -7.89 9.99
N MET A 177 8.07 -8.63 10.70
CA MET A 177 9.14 -9.47 10.18
C MET A 177 8.86 -10.92 10.55
N THR A 178 9.25 -11.85 9.71
CA THR A 178 9.10 -13.29 9.93
C THR A 178 10.16 -13.77 10.92
N ASP A 179 11.37 -13.21 10.81
CA ASP A 179 12.48 -13.46 11.74
C ASP A 179 12.40 -12.54 12.97
N SER A 180 12.42 -13.13 14.16
CA SER A 180 12.37 -12.40 15.41
C SER A 180 13.69 -11.70 15.76
N GLU A 181 14.83 -12.27 15.37
CA GLU A 181 16.14 -11.66 15.59
C GLU A 181 16.29 -10.40 14.71
N GLY A 182 15.94 -10.52 13.43
CA GLY A 182 15.88 -9.37 12.52
C GLY A 182 14.91 -8.27 12.99
N ALA A 183 13.78 -8.63 13.63
CA ALA A 183 12.86 -7.66 14.19
C ALA A 183 13.47 -6.87 15.36
N GLU A 184 14.28 -7.50 16.21
CA GLU A 184 14.99 -6.80 17.30
C GLU A 184 16.15 -5.93 16.76
N GLU A 185 16.87 -6.39 15.75
CA GLU A 185 17.89 -5.57 15.07
C GLU A 185 17.27 -4.34 14.42
N LEU A 186 16.15 -4.51 13.73
CA LEU A 186 15.40 -3.40 13.15
C LEU A 186 14.93 -2.41 14.22
N ARG A 187 14.44 -2.91 15.36
CA ARG A 187 14.04 -2.05 16.48
C ARG A 187 15.20 -1.17 16.95
N ALA A 188 16.35 -1.76 17.19
CA ALA A 188 17.55 -1.04 17.63
C ALA A 188 18.00 0.01 16.60
N LEU A 189 17.96 -0.32 15.30
CA LEU A 189 18.29 0.60 14.21
C LEU A 189 17.32 1.79 14.16
N LEU A 190 16.01 1.54 14.35
CA LEU A 190 15.00 2.60 14.37
C LEU A 190 15.13 3.50 15.61
N GLU A 191 15.46 2.94 16.77
CA GLU A 191 15.70 3.70 18.01
C GLU A 191 16.92 4.61 17.87
N GLU A 192 18.04 4.09 17.33
CA GLU A 192 19.24 4.88 17.04
C GLU A 192 18.94 6.06 16.09
N ALA A 193 18.24 5.79 14.99
CA ALA A 193 17.85 6.82 14.04
C ALA A 193 16.92 7.87 14.67
N HIS A 194 15.99 7.44 15.53
CA HIS A 194 15.08 8.33 16.24
C HIS A 194 15.82 9.25 17.21
N GLU A 195 16.74 8.70 18.01
CA GLU A 195 17.59 9.47 18.93
C GLU A 195 18.47 10.49 18.19
N GLY A 196 18.95 10.09 16.99
CA GLY A 196 19.67 10.98 16.08
C GLY A 196 18.80 12.04 15.39
N GLY A 197 17.49 12.00 15.55
CA GLY A 197 16.53 12.88 14.87
C GLY A 197 16.51 12.66 13.35
N ASP A 198 16.78 11.45 12.90
CA ASP A 198 16.81 11.05 11.49
C ASP A 198 15.67 10.08 11.15
N THR A 199 15.55 9.72 9.87
CA THR A 199 14.50 8.88 9.34
C THR A 199 15.08 7.82 8.42
N LEU A 200 14.42 6.66 8.38
CA LEU A 200 14.85 5.54 7.57
C LEU A 200 13.80 5.22 6.49
N GLY A 201 14.30 4.80 5.35
CA GLY A 201 13.52 4.17 4.29
C GLY A 201 13.54 2.65 4.44
N GLY A 202 12.71 1.97 3.67
CA GLY A 202 12.71 0.51 3.70
C GLY A 202 11.92 -0.08 2.56
N THR A 203 12.03 -1.39 2.42
CA THR A 203 11.31 -2.19 1.44
C THR A 203 10.27 -3.03 2.16
N LEU A 204 9.03 -2.89 1.71
CA LEU A 204 7.91 -3.76 2.10
C LEU A 204 7.71 -4.80 1.01
N GLU A 205 7.65 -6.07 1.37
CA GLU A 205 7.24 -7.15 0.47
C GLU A 205 5.83 -7.60 0.82
N THR A 206 5.00 -7.69 -0.19
CA THR A 206 3.59 -8.08 -0.08
C THR A 206 3.38 -9.36 -0.85
N ALA A 207 2.73 -10.32 -0.20
CA ALA A 207 2.30 -11.55 -0.84
C ALA A 207 0.77 -11.71 -0.75
N VAL A 208 0.19 -12.26 -1.82
CA VAL A 208 -1.23 -12.59 -1.90
C VAL A 208 -1.37 -14.02 -2.40
N VAL A 209 -2.07 -14.86 -1.65
CA VAL A 209 -2.28 -16.26 -1.99
C VAL A 209 -3.73 -16.56 -2.36
N CYS A 210 -3.91 -17.65 -3.09
CA CYS A 210 -5.23 -18.15 -3.54
C CYS A 210 -5.93 -17.21 -4.53
N LEU A 211 -5.16 -16.43 -5.27
CA LEU A 211 -5.70 -15.69 -6.41
C LEU A 211 -6.00 -16.66 -7.57
N PRO A 212 -7.19 -16.58 -8.18
CA PRO A 212 -7.45 -17.36 -9.37
C PRO A 212 -6.59 -16.87 -10.55
N ALA A 213 -6.12 -17.79 -11.39
CA ALA A 213 -5.46 -17.42 -12.63
C ALA A 213 -6.39 -16.61 -13.54
N GLY A 214 -5.82 -15.66 -14.32
CA GLY A 214 -6.55 -14.86 -15.30
C GLY A 214 -7.28 -13.65 -14.69
N LEU A 215 -6.78 -13.08 -13.60
CA LEU A 215 -7.15 -11.72 -13.19
C LEU A 215 -6.26 -10.70 -13.91
N GLY A 216 -6.82 -9.59 -14.30
CA GLY A 216 -6.13 -8.55 -15.03
C GLY A 216 -6.40 -8.61 -16.53
N ARG A 217 -5.56 -7.97 -17.32
CA ARG A 217 -5.69 -7.81 -18.77
C ARG A 217 -4.31 -7.82 -19.42
N PRO A 218 -4.17 -8.35 -20.65
CA PRO A 218 -2.91 -8.31 -21.37
C PRO A 218 -2.66 -6.94 -22.04
N ASP A 219 -2.90 -5.86 -21.32
CA ASP A 219 -2.74 -4.48 -21.79
C ASP A 219 -2.26 -3.56 -20.65
N ALA A 220 -2.36 -2.24 -20.82
CA ALA A 220 -1.98 -1.24 -19.82
C ALA A 220 -2.80 -1.29 -18.51
N CYS A 221 -3.85 -2.10 -18.46
CA CYS A 221 -4.68 -2.35 -17.28
C CYS A 221 -4.41 -3.72 -16.64
N GLY A 222 -3.29 -4.35 -16.97
CA GLY A 222 -2.83 -5.59 -16.36
C GLY A 222 -2.62 -5.45 -14.84
N VAL A 223 -2.52 -6.60 -14.15
CA VAL A 223 -2.39 -6.63 -12.69
C VAL A 223 -1.19 -5.84 -12.19
N GLU A 224 -0.01 -6.04 -12.80
CA GLU A 224 1.23 -5.35 -12.44
C GLU A 224 1.12 -3.83 -12.67
N ALA A 225 0.61 -3.44 -13.85
CA ALA A 225 0.44 -2.02 -14.20
C ALA A 225 -0.57 -1.32 -13.28
N SER A 226 -1.67 -1.98 -12.93
CA SER A 226 -2.69 -1.44 -12.02
C SER A 226 -2.16 -1.30 -10.61
N LEU A 227 -1.44 -2.30 -10.09
CA LEU A 227 -0.79 -2.24 -8.78
C LEU A 227 0.29 -1.14 -8.76
N ALA A 228 1.24 -1.17 -9.69
CA ALA A 228 2.34 -0.20 -9.75
C ALA A 228 1.82 1.24 -9.81
N ARG A 229 0.85 1.54 -10.68
CA ARG A 229 0.24 2.87 -10.79
C ARG A 229 -0.30 3.38 -9.45
N ASN A 230 -1.03 2.57 -8.73
CA ASN A 230 -1.66 2.96 -7.48
C ASN A 230 -0.67 2.96 -6.30
N LEU A 231 0.30 2.05 -6.28
CA LEU A 231 1.38 2.04 -5.29
C LEU A 231 2.29 3.27 -5.42
N PHE A 232 2.67 3.66 -6.64
CA PHE A 232 3.44 4.90 -6.86
C PHE A 232 2.67 6.18 -6.50
N ALA A 233 1.35 6.12 -6.35
CA ALA A 233 0.56 7.24 -5.86
C ALA A 233 0.63 7.38 -4.32
N LEU A 234 1.17 6.39 -3.60
CA LEU A 234 1.41 6.48 -2.17
C LEU A 234 2.58 7.42 -1.87
N PRO A 235 2.45 8.28 -0.85
CA PRO A 235 3.54 9.14 -0.43
C PRO A 235 4.80 8.34 -0.06
N GLY A 236 5.93 8.74 -0.59
CA GLY A 236 7.24 8.13 -0.26
C GLY A 236 7.67 6.96 -1.13
N VAL A 237 6.79 6.35 -1.92
CA VAL A 237 7.15 5.25 -2.82
C VAL A 237 8.13 5.73 -3.91
N LYS A 238 9.19 4.95 -4.13
CA LYS A 238 10.24 5.20 -5.11
C LYS A 238 10.53 4.04 -6.05
N GLY A 239 10.06 2.85 -5.73
CA GLY A 239 10.18 1.68 -6.59
C GLY A 239 9.11 0.66 -6.28
N VAL A 240 8.73 -0.09 -7.30
CA VAL A 240 7.86 -1.27 -7.23
C VAL A 240 8.46 -2.31 -8.14
N GLU A 241 8.60 -3.54 -7.67
CA GLU A 241 9.06 -4.67 -8.48
C GLU A 241 8.24 -5.91 -8.16
N PHE A 242 8.08 -6.79 -9.15
CA PHE A 242 7.32 -8.04 -9.06
C PHE A 242 8.25 -9.23 -9.19
N GLY A 243 8.06 -10.26 -8.34
CA GLY A 243 8.90 -11.44 -8.33
C GLY A 243 10.39 -11.09 -8.24
N MET A 244 11.16 -11.60 -9.19
CA MET A 244 12.60 -11.35 -9.30
C MET A 244 12.96 -9.87 -9.60
N GLY A 245 12.00 -9.09 -10.13
CA GLY A 245 12.15 -7.65 -10.38
C GLY A 245 13.39 -7.31 -11.20
N PHE A 246 14.26 -6.42 -10.67
CA PHE A 246 15.51 -6.07 -11.34
C PHE A 246 16.51 -7.23 -11.45
N GLY A 247 16.33 -8.31 -10.69
CA GLY A 247 17.16 -9.52 -10.76
C GLY A 247 17.07 -10.22 -12.11
N PHE A 248 15.98 -10.06 -12.87
CA PHE A 248 15.87 -10.60 -14.23
C PHE A 248 17.00 -10.16 -15.18
N ALA A 249 17.61 -9.00 -14.91
CA ALA A 249 18.72 -8.51 -15.71
C ALA A 249 19.97 -9.42 -15.68
N TYR A 250 20.05 -10.32 -14.73
CA TYR A 250 21.18 -11.26 -14.57
C TYR A 250 20.90 -12.65 -15.12
N LEU A 251 19.65 -12.93 -15.57
CA LEU A 251 19.21 -14.26 -15.99
C LEU A 251 19.14 -14.39 -17.51
N CYS A 252 19.42 -15.59 -18.00
CA CYS A 252 19.05 -15.98 -19.35
C CYS A 252 17.58 -16.42 -19.39
N GLY A 253 16.93 -16.34 -20.56
CA GLY A 253 15.51 -16.67 -20.69
C GLY A 253 15.17 -18.10 -20.24
N SER A 254 16.07 -19.06 -20.42
CA SER A 254 15.89 -20.45 -19.94
C SER A 254 15.93 -20.58 -18.41
N GLU A 255 16.57 -19.65 -17.73
CA GLU A 255 16.68 -19.58 -16.26
C GLU A 255 15.52 -18.78 -15.66
N ALA A 256 15.00 -17.80 -16.42
CA ALA A 256 13.96 -16.88 -16.01
C ALA A 256 12.53 -17.46 -16.16
N ASN A 257 12.35 -18.55 -16.92
CA ASN A 257 11.04 -19.11 -17.20
C ASN A 257 10.51 -20.00 -16.06
N ASP A 258 9.37 -19.65 -15.50
CA ASP A 258 8.62 -20.46 -14.55
C ASP A 258 7.98 -21.66 -15.28
N GLN A 259 8.61 -22.83 -15.16
CA GLN A 259 8.19 -24.04 -15.88
C GLN A 259 6.86 -24.57 -15.35
N LEU A 260 5.91 -24.80 -16.24
CA LEU A 260 4.59 -25.33 -15.87
C LEU A 260 4.68 -26.79 -15.39
N VAL A 261 3.90 -27.11 -14.36
CA VAL A 261 3.70 -28.44 -13.80
C VAL A 261 2.23 -28.75 -13.61
N ALA A 262 1.88 -30.01 -13.68
CA ALA A 262 0.54 -30.49 -13.33
C ALA A 262 0.63 -31.20 -11.97
N GLU A 263 -0.08 -30.67 -10.98
CA GLU A 263 -0.14 -31.22 -9.64
C GLU A 263 -1.58 -31.36 -9.18
N GLU A 264 -1.97 -32.57 -8.74
CA GLU A 264 -3.28 -32.87 -8.18
C GLU A 264 -4.49 -32.37 -9.01
N GLY A 265 -4.34 -32.33 -10.34
CA GLY A 265 -5.41 -31.89 -11.25
C GLY A 265 -5.48 -30.38 -11.47
N SER A 266 -4.51 -29.63 -10.96
CA SER A 266 -4.30 -28.20 -11.21
C SER A 266 -3.03 -27.97 -12.04
N ILE A 267 -2.87 -26.77 -12.56
CA ILE A 267 -1.65 -26.31 -13.24
C ILE A 267 -0.99 -25.26 -12.34
N GLY A 268 0.27 -25.47 -12.02
CA GLY A 268 1.12 -24.54 -11.31
C GLY A 268 2.46 -24.35 -12.01
N THR A 269 3.43 -23.75 -11.33
CA THR A 269 4.80 -23.57 -11.81
C THR A 269 5.81 -24.10 -10.79
N LYS A 270 6.99 -24.52 -11.25
CA LYS A 270 8.08 -25.02 -10.39
C LYS A 270 8.77 -23.92 -9.59
N SER A 271 8.74 -22.71 -10.10
CA SER A 271 9.31 -21.49 -9.52
C SER A 271 8.28 -20.37 -9.65
N ASN A 272 8.50 -19.25 -9.00
CA ASN A 272 7.61 -18.11 -9.08
C ASN A 272 8.42 -16.80 -9.29
N LEU A 273 9.38 -16.87 -10.21
CA LEU A 273 10.26 -15.74 -10.53
C LEU A 273 9.49 -14.54 -11.08
N SER A 274 8.39 -14.80 -11.80
CA SER A 274 7.47 -13.75 -12.27
C SER A 274 6.63 -13.12 -11.16
N GLY A 275 6.62 -13.69 -9.95
CA GLY A 275 5.85 -13.19 -8.83
C GLY A 275 4.34 -13.31 -9.02
N GLY A 276 3.85 -14.40 -9.64
CA GLY A 276 2.43 -14.73 -9.76
C GLY A 276 1.68 -14.01 -10.89
N ALA A 277 2.39 -13.27 -11.76
CA ALA A 277 1.78 -12.54 -12.87
C ALA A 277 2.63 -12.62 -14.14
N ASP A 278 1.98 -12.94 -15.27
CA ASP A 278 2.60 -13.02 -16.58
C ASP A 278 1.76 -12.28 -17.61
N GLY A 279 2.39 -11.35 -18.34
CA GLY A 279 1.72 -10.62 -19.42
C GLY A 279 0.50 -9.82 -18.98
N GLY A 280 0.48 -9.34 -17.73
CA GLY A 280 -0.61 -8.56 -17.16
C GLY A 280 -1.74 -9.39 -16.54
N LEU A 281 -1.61 -10.72 -16.49
CA LEU A 281 -2.60 -11.64 -15.92
C LEU A 281 -1.99 -12.44 -14.77
N THR A 282 -2.76 -12.68 -13.72
CA THR A 282 -2.36 -13.64 -12.67
C THR A 282 -2.30 -15.05 -13.25
N ASN A 283 -1.33 -15.85 -12.80
CA ASN A 283 -1.13 -17.22 -13.26
C ASN A 283 -1.59 -18.29 -12.24
N GLY A 284 -2.11 -17.88 -11.08
CA GLY A 284 -2.58 -18.77 -10.02
C GLY A 284 -1.55 -19.04 -8.93
N MET A 285 -0.28 -18.69 -9.15
CA MET A 285 0.76 -18.70 -8.12
C MET A 285 0.60 -17.52 -7.16
N PRO A 286 1.28 -17.54 -6.00
CA PRO A 286 1.29 -16.38 -5.10
C PRO A 286 1.72 -15.10 -5.83
N LEU A 287 0.92 -14.04 -5.69
CA LEU A 287 1.30 -12.73 -6.21
C LEU A 287 2.25 -12.08 -5.21
N ILE A 288 3.52 -11.89 -5.58
CA ILE A 288 4.58 -11.36 -4.73
C ILE A 288 5.20 -10.14 -5.40
N PHE A 289 5.27 -9.04 -4.64
CA PHE A 289 5.89 -7.80 -5.10
C PHE A 289 6.49 -7.00 -3.95
N ARG A 290 7.48 -6.17 -4.27
CA ARG A 290 8.16 -5.29 -3.33
C ARG A 290 7.89 -3.83 -3.64
N THR A 291 7.77 -3.04 -2.58
CA THR A 291 7.56 -1.59 -2.65
C THR A 291 8.59 -0.89 -1.79
N VAL A 292 9.48 -0.10 -2.39
CA VAL A 292 10.49 0.65 -1.65
C VAL A 292 10.03 2.06 -1.36
N PHE A 293 10.23 2.46 -0.12
CA PHE A 293 9.96 3.80 0.40
C PHE A 293 11.25 4.54 0.68
N ARG A 294 11.29 5.80 0.30
CA ARG A 294 12.35 6.70 0.72
C ARG A 294 12.20 7.07 2.20
N PRO A 295 13.29 7.49 2.89
CA PRO A 295 13.19 8.12 4.20
C PRO A 295 12.25 9.33 4.18
N ALA A 296 11.56 9.59 5.28
CA ALA A 296 10.77 10.82 5.43
C ALA A 296 11.71 12.05 5.37
N PRO A 297 11.35 13.12 4.66
CA PRO A 297 12.29 14.22 4.42
C PRO A 297 12.46 15.16 5.61
N ALA A 298 11.60 15.10 6.63
CA ALA A 298 11.70 15.91 7.82
C ALA A 298 12.68 15.26 8.82
N VAL A 299 13.83 15.88 9.02
CA VAL A 299 14.90 15.42 9.91
C VAL A 299 15.40 16.57 10.79
N ALA A 300 16.02 16.26 11.94
CA ALA A 300 16.59 17.24 12.85
C ALA A 300 17.81 17.95 12.28
N ALA A 301 18.52 17.32 11.37
CA ALA A 301 19.71 17.92 10.75
C ALA A 301 19.35 19.19 10.00
N THR A 302 20.17 20.22 10.16
CA THR A 302 20.03 21.46 9.40
C THR A 302 20.32 21.20 7.92
N GLN A 303 19.39 21.55 7.06
CA GLN A 303 19.47 21.38 5.63
C GLN A 303 19.54 22.74 4.91
N GLN A 304 20.16 22.76 3.73
CA GLN A 304 20.15 23.96 2.88
C GLN A 304 18.84 24.02 2.11
N THR A 305 18.28 25.22 2.04
CA THR A 305 17.05 25.51 1.28
C THR A 305 17.14 26.90 0.64
N VAL A 306 16.09 27.28 -0.08
CA VAL A 306 15.97 28.54 -0.78
C VAL A 306 14.65 29.21 -0.42
N ASP A 307 14.68 30.51 -0.18
CA ASP A 307 13.48 31.32 -0.11
C ASP A 307 12.88 31.48 -1.51
N PRO A 308 11.60 31.12 -1.74
CA PRO A 308 11.01 31.13 -3.08
C PRO A 308 10.82 32.54 -3.67
N VAL A 309 10.87 33.58 -2.85
CA VAL A 309 10.65 34.98 -3.30
C VAL A 309 11.96 35.69 -3.54
N THR A 310 12.88 35.62 -2.54
CA THR A 310 14.15 36.36 -2.62
C THR A 310 15.22 35.57 -3.35
N LEU A 311 15.05 34.27 -3.55
CA LEU A 311 16.02 33.32 -4.10
C LEU A 311 17.32 33.23 -3.28
N GLU A 312 17.28 33.65 -2.02
CA GLU A 312 18.39 33.54 -1.08
C GLU A 312 18.47 32.15 -0.48
N GLU A 313 19.69 31.60 -0.42
CA GLU A 313 19.95 30.36 0.31
C GLU A 313 19.76 30.57 1.81
N ARG A 314 19.13 29.60 2.46
CA ARG A 314 18.88 29.61 3.91
C ARG A 314 19.13 28.23 4.50
N ALA A 315 19.46 28.22 5.79
CA ALA A 315 19.45 27.02 6.58
C ALA A 315 18.03 26.76 7.10
N LEU A 316 17.59 25.51 7.02
CA LEU A 316 16.31 25.04 7.55
C LEU A 316 16.55 23.85 8.47
N THR A 317 16.07 23.96 9.70
CA THR A 317 15.95 22.83 10.61
C THR A 317 14.48 22.55 10.82
N ALA A 318 14.03 21.33 10.53
CA ALA A 318 12.65 20.94 10.75
C ALA A 318 12.40 20.83 12.26
N GLU A 319 11.22 21.26 12.71
CA GLU A 319 10.78 21.04 14.09
C GLU A 319 10.10 19.67 14.18
N GLY A 320 10.48 18.84 15.18
CA GLY A 320 9.89 17.51 15.39
C GLY A 320 8.42 17.53 15.79
N PRO A 321 7.75 16.38 15.89
CA PRO A 321 8.33 15.03 15.85
C PRO A 321 8.64 14.53 14.44
N TYR A 322 9.70 13.73 14.32
CA TYR A 322 10.12 13.07 13.08
C TYR A 322 9.49 11.69 12.99
N ASP A 323 9.02 11.31 11.83
CA ASP A 323 8.49 9.95 11.57
C ASP A 323 9.62 9.05 11.07
N THR A 324 10.41 8.53 12.00
CA THR A 324 11.59 7.71 11.72
C THR A 324 11.24 6.46 10.91
N ALA A 325 10.06 5.88 11.14
CA ALA A 325 9.61 4.63 10.52
C ALA A 325 8.39 4.82 9.61
N ALA A 326 8.33 5.89 8.83
CA ALA A 326 7.20 6.22 7.98
C ALA A 326 6.82 5.06 7.01
N PHE A 327 7.79 4.31 6.52
CA PHE A 327 7.56 3.16 5.64
C PHE A 327 6.84 2.00 6.34
N CYS A 328 7.15 1.74 7.62
CA CYS A 328 6.44 0.72 8.39
C CYS A 328 4.94 1.04 8.51
N ARG A 329 4.61 2.33 8.71
CA ARG A 329 3.21 2.79 8.78
C ARG A 329 2.50 2.71 7.45
N ALA A 330 3.24 2.81 6.34
CA ALA A 330 2.68 2.73 5.00
C ALA A 330 2.14 1.33 4.67
N ARG A 331 2.49 0.28 5.43
CA ARG A 331 2.02 -1.10 5.24
C ARG A 331 0.51 -1.17 5.03
N GLY A 332 -0.28 -0.57 5.94
CA GLY A 332 -1.73 -0.59 5.82
C GLY A 332 -2.26 0.04 4.52
N ALA A 333 -1.59 1.09 4.02
CA ALA A 333 -1.95 1.71 2.75
C ALA A 333 -1.53 0.86 1.54
N VAL A 334 -0.37 0.17 1.61
CA VAL A 334 0.07 -0.79 0.58
C VAL A 334 -0.93 -1.94 0.48
N GLU A 335 -1.27 -2.58 1.60
CA GLU A 335 -2.30 -3.63 1.64
C GLU A 335 -3.66 -3.10 1.16
N GLY A 336 -3.99 -1.86 1.53
CA GLY A 336 -5.24 -1.21 1.14
C GLY A 336 -5.38 -0.99 -0.35
N VAL A 337 -4.35 -0.46 -0.97
CA VAL A 337 -4.28 -0.28 -2.43
C VAL A 337 -4.33 -1.63 -3.13
N THR A 338 -3.56 -2.61 -2.65
CA THR A 338 -3.53 -3.96 -3.20
C THR A 338 -4.91 -4.62 -3.15
N ALA A 339 -5.57 -4.58 -2.00
CA ALA A 339 -6.91 -5.15 -1.85
C ALA A 339 -7.94 -4.49 -2.77
N ALA A 340 -7.90 -3.16 -2.91
CA ALA A 340 -8.81 -2.45 -3.79
C ALA A 340 -8.59 -2.78 -5.27
N VAL A 341 -7.32 -2.88 -5.72
CA VAL A 341 -6.97 -3.30 -7.09
C VAL A 341 -7.44 -4.73 -7.36
N LEU A 342 -7.13 -5.67 -6.48
CA LEU A 342 -7.50 -7.07 -6.67
C LEU A 342 -9.03 -7.27 -6.64
N LEU A 343 -9.72 -6.54 -5.79
CA LEU A 343 -11.19 -6.56 -5.78
C LEU A 343 -11.76 -6.03 -7.10
N ASP A 344 -11.19 -4.94 -7.66
CA ASP A 344 -11.61 -4.43 -8.97
C ASP A 344 -11.43 -5.47 -10.08
N LEU A 345 -10.26 -6.08 -10.15
CA LEU A 345 -9.96 -7.10 -11.16
C LEU A 345 -10.87 -8.35 -11.04
N LEU A 346 -11.21 -8.75 -9.82
CA LEU A 346 -12.19 -9.81 -9.58
C LEU A 346 -13.60 -9.45 -10.06
N LEU A 347 -14.02 -8.21 -9.81
CA LEU A 347 -15.32 -7.72 -10.27
C LEU A 347 -15.37 -7.60 -11.80
N GLU A 348 -14.27 -7.17 -12.42
CA GLU A 348 -14.12 -7.12 -13.87
C GLU A 348 -14.19 -8.53 -14.48
N ARG A 349 -13.42 -9.50 -13.98
CA ARG A 349 -13.45 -10.89 -14.45
C ARG A 349 -14.85 -11.50 -14.42
N ARG A 350 -15.65 -11.17 -13.40
CA ARG A 350 -17.07 -11.64 -13.33
C ARG A 350 -17.92 -11.03 -14.43
N ALA A 351 -17.67 -9.78 -14.81
CA ALA A 351 -18.41 -9.09 -15.87
C ALA A 351 -18.00 -9.55 -17.27
N ASP A 352 -16.77 -10.00 -17.46
CA ASP A 352 -16.23 -10.45 -18.75
C ASP A 352 -16.73 -11.84 -19.17
N ARG A 353 -17.33 -12.60 -18.25
CA ARG A 353 -17.89 -13.92 -18.56
C ARG A 353 -19.35 -13.82 -18.92
N TRP A 354 -19.72 -14.29 -20.10
CA TRP A 354 -21.11 -14.46 -20.46
C TRP A 354 -21.78 -15.42 -19.45
N PRO A 355 -22.95 -15.07 -18.86
CA PRO A 355 -23.66 -15.94 -17.95
C PRO A 355 -24.07 -17.22 -18.66
N CYS A 356 -23.26 -18.26 -18.58
CA CYS A 356 -23.64 -19.59 -19.00
C CYS A 356 -24.50 -20.19 -17.89
N GLY A 357 -25.72 -20.61 -18.19
CA GLY A 357 -26.70 -21.16 -17.24
C GLY A 357 -26.33 -22.52 -16.63
N ARG A 358 -25.05 -22.79 -16.45
CA ARG A 358 -24.49 -23.82 -15.57
C ARG A 358 -23.86 -23.09 -14.43
N GLY A 359 -24.26 -23.41 -13.20
CA GLY A 359 -23.74 -22.82 -11.99
C GLY A 359 -22.22 -22.66 -12.07
N ASP A 360 -21.73 -21.57 -11.52
CA ASP A 360 -20.32 -21.19 -11.47
C ASP A 360 -19.49 -22.35 -10.90
N GLY A 361 -19.22 -23.35 -11.74
CA GLY A 361 -18.26 -24.38 -11.48
C GLY A 361 -16.91 -23.72 -11.61
N GLU A 362 -16.32 -23.38 -10.49
CA GLU A 362 -14.92 -23.04 -10.38
C GLU A 362 -14.12 -24.07 -11.21
N ALA A 363 -13.46 -23.60 -12.25
CA ALA A 363 -12.32 -24.33 -12.78
C ALA A 363 -11.28 -24.30 -11.64
N ARG A 364 -11.22 -25.42 -10.93
CA ARG A 364 -10.18 -25.73 -9.96
C ARG A 364 -8.83 -25.76 -10.65
#